data_40ff3a5069c5e40f93f6a80b3ff6c0a3
#
_entry.id   40ff3a5069c5e40f93f6a80b3ff6c0a3
#
_cell.length_a   1.000
_cell.length_b   1.000
_cell.length_c   1.000
_cell.angle_alpha   90.00
_cell.angle_beta   90.00
_cell.angle_gamma   90.00
#
_symmetry.space_group_name_H-M   'P 1'
#
loop_
_entity.id
_entity.type
_entity.pdbx_description
1 polymer ?
#
loop_
_entity_poly.entity_id
_entity_poly.type
_entity_poly.pdbx_seq_one_letter_code
_entity_poly.pdbx_strand_id
1 'polypeptide(L)'
;MQAIANTHHAEAWNGWEGVNWANNAVRYNAIVAAFDDDLFRLAAIHEDDRVLDIGCGTGQPTLMAARRASRGHVFGVDISAPMLERARADAAEQGIANVRFEQGDAQVHPFPHGGFDIAISRGGVMFFGDPVAGFANIRRALRPGGRLVFMSPQGGALDSDYARATAALKPLMRGPSPAARGMESLIDSVRVHEVLSEAGFADVSITPVEALMDYGCDAADAAEFILSQGPVRFNLEGVDQAVVERTREELRAGLRAYETSEGVRIPGAVWLVGATRP
;
A
#
# COMPACT_ATOMS: atom_id res chain seq x y z
N MET A 1 11.87 23.44 0.29
CA MET A 1 10.87 22.43 0.68
C MET A 1 10.10 22.05 -0.58
N GLN A 2 9.92 20.78 -0.83
CA GLN A 2 9.06 20.32 -1.93
C GLN A 2 7.60 20.66 -1.60
N ALA A 3 6.80 20.92 -2.65
CA ALA A 3 5.38 21.19 -2.49
C ALA A 3 4.68 19.93 -1.97
N ILE A 4 3.79 20.08 -0.99
CA ILE A 4 2.91 19.05 -0.47
C ILE A 4 1.47 19.53 -0.66
N ALA A 5 0.69 18.83 -1.47
CA ALA A 5 -0.74 19.09 -1.66
C ALA A 5 -1.57 18.33 -0.61
N ASN A 6 -1.13 17.12 -0.25
CA ASN A 6 -1.82 16.23 0.69
C ASN A 6 -1.34 16.44 2.14
N THR A 7 -1.55 17.64 2.69
CA THR A 7 -1.05 18.02 4.03
C THR A 7 -1.55 17.10 5.14
N HIS A 8 -2.83 16.68 5.11
CA HIS A 8 -3.38 15.77 6.11
C HIS A 8 -2.71 14.40 6.09
N HIS A 9 -2.41 13.86 4.91
CA HIS A 9 -1.67 12.61 4.78
C HIS A 9 -0.23 12.79 5.23
N ALA A 10 0.40 13.92 4.88
CA ALA A 10 1.75 14.23 5.33
C ALA A 10 1.85 14.26 6.85
N GLU A 11 0.91 14.89 7.54
CA GLU A 11 0.86 14.93 9.01
C GLU A 11 0.66 13.53 9.61
N ALA A 12 -0.31 12.76 9.09
CA ALA A 12 -0.62 11.44 9.61
C ALA A 12 0.55 10.45 9.41
N TRP A 13 1.12 10.39 8.19
CA TRP A 13 2.20 9.47 7.84
C TRP A 13 3.59 9.89 8.34
N ASN A 14 3.78 11.13 8.79
CA ASN A 14 4.99 11.55 9.53
C ASN A 14 4.81 11.52 11.05
N GLY A 15 3.58 11.20 11.51
CA GLY A 15 3.24 10.98 12.91
C GLY A 15 3.40 9.52 13.33
N TRP A 16 2.56 9.14 14.31
CA TRP A 16 2.57 7.80 14.89
C TRP A 16 2.38 6.69 13.84
N GLU A 17 1.51 6.91 12.85
CA GLU A 17 1.19 5.90 11.83
C GLU A 17 2.43 5.48 11.03
N GLY A 18 3.19 6.45 10.50
CA GLY A 18 4.40 6.16 9.74
C GLY A 18 5.48 5.47 10.59
N VAL A 19 5.63 5.88 11.86
CA VAL A 19 6.55 5.22 12.80
C VAL A 19 6.10 3.78 13.09
N ASN A 20 4.79 3.57 13.28
CA ASN A 20 4.24 2.22 13.51
C ASN A 20 4.47 1.31 12.31
N TRP A 21 4.24 1.80 11.09
CA TRP A 21 4.53 1.05 9.87
C TRP A 21 6.01 0.73 9.70
N ALA A 22 6.89 1.69 9.97
CA ALA A 22 8.34 1.48 9.91
C ALA A 22 8.82 0.40 10.90
N ASN A 23 8.31 0.43 12.13
CA ASN A 23 8.67 -0.52 13.19
C ASN A 23 8.11 -1.93 12.93
N ASN A 24 6.96 -2.04 12.27
CA ASN A 24 6.27 -3.29 11.98
C ASN A 24 6.32 -3.66 10.48
N ALA A 25 7.32 -3.15 9.74
CA ALA A 25 7.42 -3.28 8.30
C ALA A 25 7.29 -4.74 7.82
N VAL A 26 7.92 -5.69 8.50
CA VAL A 26 7.87 -7.11 8.16
C VAL A 26 6.42 -7.62 8.20
N ARG A 27 5.65 -7.27 9.23
CA ARG A 27 4.26 -7.72 9.40
C ARG A 27 3.32 -7.08 8.38
N TYR A 28 3.41 -5.76 8.18
CA TYR A 28 2.59 -5.09 7.17
C TYR A 28 2.90 -5.59 5.75
N ASN A 29 4.16 -5.84 5.46
CA ASN A 29 4.55 -6.43 4.17
C ASN A 29 4.02 -7.86 4.00
N ALA A 30 4.02 -8.69 5.05
CA ALA A 30 3.52 -10.07 5.00
C ALA A 30 2.03 -10.13 4.62
N ILE A 31 1.20 -9.19 5.10
CA ILE A 31 -0.23 -9.13 4.75
C ILE A 31 -0.44 -9.13 3.23
N VAL A 32 0.34 -8.34 2.50
CA VAL A 32 0.14 -8.10 1.06
C VAL A 32 1.13 -8.82 0.16
N ALA A 33 2.10 -9.55 0.73
CA ALA A 33 3.16 -10.24 -0.01
C ALA A 33 2.62 -11.27 -1.02
N ALA A 34 1.47 -11.88 -0.71
CA ALA A 34 0.83 -12.86 -1.60
C ALA A 34 0.44 -12.29 -2.98
N PHE A 35 0.35 -10.97 -3.11
CA PHE A 35 0.03 -10.29 -4.37
C PHE A 35 1.28 -9.80 -5.14
N ASP A 36 2.46 -9.88 -4.54
CA ASP A 36 3.68 -9.32 -5.13
C ASP A 36 4.04 -9.99 -6.46
N ASP A 37 3.89 -11.31 -6.57
CA ASP A 37 4.21 -12.03 -7.81
C ASP A 37 3.31 -11.58 -8.98
N ASP A 38 2.04 -11.34 -8.75
CA ASP A 38 1.11 -10.84 -9.77
C ASP A 38 1.44 -9.41 -10.17
N LEU A 39 1.73 -8.54 -9.18
CA LEU A 39 2.17 -7.16 -9.42
C LEU A 39 3.41 -7.13 -10.32
N PHE A 40 4.44 -7.90 -9.97
CA PHE A 40 5.70 -7.90 -10.71
C PHE A 40 5.63 -8.65 -12.05
N ARG A 41 4.74 -9.64 -12.17
CA ARG A 41 4.47 -10.29 -13.46
C ARG A 41 3.83 -9.32 -14.44
N LEU A 42 2.83 -8.55 -14.00
CA LEU A 42 2.19 -7.52 -14.83
C LEU A 42 3.15 -6.37 -15.13
N ALA A 43 3.96 -5.96 -14.14
CA ALA A 43 4.96 -4.92 -14.31
C ALA A 43 6.01 -5.28 -15.37
N ALA A 44 6.37 -6.56 -15.50
CA ALA A 44 7.33 -7.07 -16.49
C ALA A 44 8.60 -6.19 -16.56
N ILE A 45 9.20 -5.92 -15.38
CA ILE A 45 10.39 -5.08 -15.26
C ILE A 45 11.58 -5.75 -15.95
N HIS A 46 12.21 -5.03 -16.89
CA HIS A 46 13.44 -5.43 -17.56
C HIS A 46 14.68 -4.92 -16.82
N GLU A 47 15.81 -5.57 -17.06
CA GLU A 47 17.06 -5.29 -16.33
C GLU A 47 17.61 -3.87 -16.53
N ASP A 48 17.27 -3.18 -17.62
CA ASP A 48 17.68 -1.80 -17.93
C ASP A 48 16.61 -0.75 -17.59
N ASP A 49 15.44 -1.14 -17.06
CA ASP A 49 14.34 -0.22 -16.82
C ASP A 49 14.67 0.81 -15.73
N ARG A 50 14.20 2.02 -15.95
CA ARG A 50 14.11 3.09 -14.95
C ARG A 50 12.73 3.00 -14.32
N VAL A 51 12.70 2.56 -13.06
CA VAL A 51 11.46 2.27 -12.35
C VAL A 51 11.14 3.40 -11.37
N LEU A 52 9.87 3.82 -11.32
CA LEU A 52 9.33 4.74 -10.33
C LEU A 52 8.38 3.97 -9.40
N ASP A 53 8.66 3.96 -8.09
CA ASP A 53 7.78 3.36 -7.09
C ASP A 53 7.05 4.46 -6.31
N ILE A 54 5.73 4.52 -6.47
CA ILE A 54 4.85 5.56 -5.91
C ILE A 54 4.26 5.11 -4.58
N GLY A 55 4.51 5.90 -3.51
CA GLY A 55 4.12 5.51 -2.16
C GLY A 55 4.91 4.27 -1.74
N CYS A 56 6.22 4.33 -1.90
CA CYS A 56 7.12 3.18 -1.72
C CYS A 56 7.22 2.67 -0.28
N GLY A 57 6.75 3.46 0.68
CA GLY A 57 6.71 3.10 2.09
C GLY A 57 8.06 2.67 2.65
N THR A 58 8.10 1.49 3.25
CA THR A 58 9.32 0.87 3.81
C THR A 58 10.20 0.21 2.73
N GLY A 59 9.89 0.39 1.44
CA GLY A 59 10.78 0.10 0.33
C GLY A 59 10.79 -1.35 -0.17
N GLN A 60 10.00 -2.28 0.37
CA GLN A 60 10.06 -3.67 -0.07
C GLN A 60 9.81 -3.84 -1.57
N PRO A 61 8.73 -3.28 -2.19
CA PRO A 61 8.55 -3.36 -3.63
C PRO A 61 9.66 -2.67 -4.42
N THR A 62 10.19 -1.55 -3.90
CA THR A 62 11.32 -0.84 -4.50
C THR A 62 12.56 -1.74 -4.60
N LEU A 63 12.90 -2.45 -3.52
CA LEU A 63 14.04 -3.37 -3.48
C LEU A 63 13.82 -4.60 -4.38
N MET A 64 12.58 -5.10 -4.46
CA MET A 64 12.23 -6.18 -5.38
C MET A 64 12.35 -5.73 -6.86
N ALA A 65 11.93 -4.49 -7.17
CA ALA A 65 12.11 -3.88 -8.48
C ALA A 65 13.59 -3.69 -8.82
N ALA A 66 14.40 -3.24 -7.86
CA ALA A 66 15.83 -3.01 -8.06
C ALA A 66 16.62 -4.28 -8.40
N ARG A 67 16.24 -5.41 -7.81
CA ARG A 67 16.83 -6.71 -8.18
C ARG A 67 16.48 -7.13 -9.61
N ARG A 68 15.30 -6.74 -10.13
CA ARG A 68 14.90 -7.00 -11.50
C ARG A 68 15.54 -6.04 -12.48
N ALA A 69 15.55 -4.74 -12.17
CA ALA A 69 16.20 -3.69 -12.94
C ALA A 69 17.71 -3.62 -12.62
N SER A 70 18.42 -4.74 -12.76
CA SER A 70 19.81 -4.93 -12.27
C SER A 70 20.85 -4.03 -12.94
N ARG A 71 20.58 -3.53 -14.15
CA ARG A 71 21.40 -2.53 -14.88
C ARG A 71 20.70 -1.16 -14.96
N GLY A 72 19.43 -1.11 -14.59
CA GLY A 72 18.64 0.10 -14.46
C GLY A 72 18.75 0.73 -13.07
N HIS A 73 17.77 1.52 -12.71
CA HIS A 73 17.66 2.09 -11.37
C HIS A 73 16.21 2.27 -10.94
N VAL A 74 15.99 2.30 -9.63
CA VAL A 74 14.67 2.48 -9.05
C VAL A 74 14.63 3.74 -8.20
N PHE A 75 13.60 4.56 -8.41
CA PHE A 75 13.33 5.75 -7.61
C PHE A 75 12.04 5.54 -6.82
N GLY A 76 12.17 5.46 -5.49
CA GLY A 76 11.04 5.38 -4.58
C GLY A 76 10.69 6.76 -4.02
N VAL A 77 9.43 7.14 -4.07
CA VAL A 77 8.91 8.35 -3.46
C VAL A 77 7.83 8.02 -2.45
N ASP A 78 7.91 8.62 -1.27
CA ASP A 78 6.90 8.51 -0.22
C ASP A 78 6.79 9.81 0.57
N ILE A 79 5.63 10.08 1.14
CA ILE A 79 5.38 11.26 1.97
C ILE A 79 5.93 11.07 3.40
N SER A 80 6.14 9.83 3.84
CA SER A 80 6.52 9.44 5.19
C SER A 80 8.04 9.36 5.37
N ALA A 81 8.60 10.29 6.12
CA ALA A 81 10.03 10.26 6.47
C ALA A 81 10.43 9.01 7.26
N PRO A 82 9.71 8.57 8.34
CA PRO A 82 10.10 7.38 9.10
C PRO A 82 10.08 6.11 8.27
N MET A 83 9.14 5.95 7.33
CA MET A 83 9.12 4.78 6.44
C MET A 83 10.30 4.80 5.48
N LEU A 84 10.66 5.97 4.93
CA LEU A 84 11.82 6.12 4.05
C LEU A 84 13.17 5.91 4.77
N GLU A 85 13.26 6.25 6.05
CA GLU A 85 14.45 5.91 6.86
C GLU A 85 14.63 4.40 6.95
N ARG A 86 13.55 3.66 7.19
CA ARG A 86 13.56 2.20 7.16
C ARG A 86 13.92 1.65 5.79
N ALA A 87 13.35 2.18 4.71
CA ALA A 87 13.64 1.76 3.34
C ALA A 87 15.13 1.93 2.98
N ARG A 88 15.75 3.04 3.40
CA ARG A 88 17.19 3.28 3.19
C ARG A 88 18.05 2.32 4.00
N ALA A 89 17.66 2.03 5.25
CA ALA A 89 18.37 1.08 6.10
C ALA A 89 18.33 -0.33 5.50
N ASP A 90 17.15 -0.78 5.07
CA ASP A 90 16.98 -2.11 4.45
C ASP A 90 17.74 -2.22 3.11
N ALA A 91 17.79 -1.17 2.29
CA ALA A 91 18.58 -1.12 1.06
C ALA A 91 20.09 -1.27 1.35
N ALA A 92 20.59 -0.56 2.36
CA ALA A 92 21.99 -0.62 2.76
C ALA A 92 22.35 -1.99 3.33
N GLU A 93 21.52 -2.56 4.19
CA GLU A 93 21.71 -3.89 4.78
C GLU A 93 21.75 -4.98 3.69
N GLN A 94 20.90 -4.86 2.66
CA GLN A 94 20.83 -5.82 1.55
C GLN A 94 21.82 -5.53 0.43
N GLY A 95 22.66 -4.49 0.54
CA GLY A 95 23.65 -4.12 -0.46
C GLY A 95 23.07 -3.69 -1.81
N ILE A 96 21.83 -3.17 -1.84
CA ILE A 96 21.17 -2.74 -3.08
C ILE A 96 21.52 -1.28 -3.33
N ALA A 97 22.36 -1.02 -4.34
CA ALA A 97 22.94 0.29 -4.64
C ALA A 97 22.20 1.07 -5.74
N ASN A 98 21.38 0.38 -6.56
CA ASN A 98 20.68 0.99 -7.69
C ASN A 98 19.29 1.54 -7.31
N VAL A 99 19.12 1.97 -6.05
CA VAL A 99 17.90 2.60 -5.53
C VAL A 99 18.17 4.00 -5.01
N ARG A 100 17.17 4.86 -5.15
CA ARG A 100 17.13 6.18 -4.51
C ARG A 100 15.76 6.38 -3.88
N PHE A 101 15.73 6.86 -2.65
CA PHE A 101 14.51 7.20 -1.92
C PHE A 101 14.43 8.69 -1.66
N GLU A 102 13.30 9.30 -1.98
CA GLU A 102 13.06 10.72 -1.76
C GLU A 102 11.72 10.96 -1.07
N GLN A 103 11.73 11.86 -0.08
CA GLN A 103 10.51 12.27 0.58
C GLN A 103 9.78 13.29 -0.30
N GLY A 104 8.51 13.02 -0.60
CA GLY A 104 7.69 13.92 -1.40
C GLY A 104 6.27 13.44 -1.58
N ASP A 105 5.40 14.39 -1.92
CA ASP A 105 4.03 14.10 -2.34
C ASP A 105 4.02 13.80 -3.84
N ALA A 106 3.80 12.53 -4.20
CA ALA A 106 3.84 12.08 -5.58
C ALA A 106 2.80 12.78 -6.48
N GLN A 107 1.73 13.33 -5.92
CA GLN A 107 0.72 14.10 -6.67
C GLN A 107 1.33 15.36 -7.31
N VAL A 108 2.29 16.00 -6.65
CA VAL A 108 2.90 17.28 -7.09
C VAL A 108 4.41 17.22 -7.21
N HIS A 109 5.03 16.08 -6.96
CA HIS A 109 6.47 15.90 -7.04
C HIS A 109 6.99 16.24 -8.44
N PRO A 110 8.11 17.00 -8.58
CA PRO A 110 8.63 17.43 -9.87
C PRO A 110 9.45 16.31 -10.55
N PHE A 111 8.80 15.20 -10.86
CA PHE A 111 9.46 14.12 -11.59
C PHE A 111 10.03 14.59 -12.93
N PRO A 112 11.18 14.06 -13.37
CA PRO A 112 11.70 14.32 -14.71
C PRO A 112 10.72 13.85 -15.78
N HIS A 113 10.48 14.66 -16.79
CA HIS A 113 9.55 14.36 -17.87
C HIS A 113 10.07 13.19 -18.72
N GLY A 114 9.29 12.11 -18.84
CA GLY A 114 9.72 10.91 -19.57
C GLY A 114 10.91 10.19 -18.94
N GLY A 115 11.14 10.41 -17.65
CA GLY A 115 12.29 9.89 -16.92
C GLY A 115 12.22 8.39 -16.61
N PHE A 116 11.05 7.76 -16.71
CA PHE A 116 10.83 6.39 -16.29
C PHE A 116 10.19 5.53 -17.37
N ASP A 117 10.56 4.26 -17.40
CA ASP A 117 10.03 3.25 -18.30
C ASP A 117 8.76 2.60 -17.73
N ILE A 118 8.73 2.48 -16.42
CA ILE A 118 7.59 1.94 -15.67
C ILE A 118 7.41 2.65 -14.33
N ALA A 119 6.15 2.85 -13.93
CA ALA A 119 5.76 3.21 -12.57
C ALA A 119 5.03 2.05 -11.92
N ILE A 120 5.34 1.76 -10.66
CA ILE A 120 4.66 0.76 -9.83
C ILE A 120 4.10 1.42 -8.59
N SER A 121 3.06 0.81 -7.98
CA SER A 121 2.60 1.17 -6.64
C SER A 121 1.90 0.00 -5.97
N ARG A 122 2.32 -0.33 -4.76
CA ARG A 122 1.65 -1.32 -3.91
C ARG A 122 0.83 -0.62 -2.82
N GLY A 123 -0.37 -0.13 -3.22
CA GLY A 123 -1.33 0.50 -2.31
C GLY A 123 -1.03 1.97 -1.94
N GLY A 124 -0.08 2.65 -2.61
CA GLY A 124 0.24 4.05 -2.32
C GLY A 124 -0.66 5.06 -3.03
N VAL A 125 -1.03 4.77 -4.30
CA VAL A 125 -1.77 5.72 -5.16
C VAL A 125 -3.20 6.01 -4.71
N MET A 126 -3.79 5.17 -3.87
CA MET A 126 -5.14 5.39 -3.35
C MET A 126 -5.24 6.58 -2.38
N PHE A 127 -4.12 7.07 -1.88
CA PHE A 127 -4.06 8.20 -0.94
C PHE A 127 -3.93 9.58 -1.59
N PHE A 128 -4.00 9.68 -2.90
CA PHE A 128 -4.03 10.98 -3.56
C PHE A 128 -5.27 11.77 -3.17
N GLY A 129 -5.09 13.05 -2.79
CA GLY A 129 -6.19 13.98 -2.51
C GLY A 129 -6.96 14.33 -3.79
N ASP A 130 -6.25 14.41 -4.92
CA ASP A 130 -6.79 14.50 -6.28
C ASP A 130 -6.17 13.35 -7.12
N PRO A 131 -6.88 12.22 -7.26
CA PRO A 131 -6.37 11.07 -7.99
C PRO A 131 -6.04 11.39 -9.47
N VAL A 132 -6.87 12.19 -10.13
CA VAL A 132 -6.64 12.56 -11.54
C VAL A 132 -5.34 13.35 -11.69
N ALA A 133 -5.12 14.35 -10.84
CA ALA A 133 -3.87 15.13 -10.83
C ALA A 133 -2.65 14.25 -10.50
N GLY A 134 -2.79 13.33 -9.53
CA GLY A 134 -1.72 12.40 -9.15
C GLY A 134 -1.33 11.47 -10.30
N PHE A 135 -2.31 10.84 -10.94
CA PHE A 135 -2.05 9.97 -12.09
C PHE A 135 -1.56 10.75 -13.32
N ALA A 136 -2.03 11.97 -13.57
CA ALA A 136 -1.50 12.83 -14.63
C ALA A 136 -0.02 13.17 -14.39
N ASN A 137 0.40 13.39 -13.14
CA ASN A 137 1.80 13.61 -12.80
C ASN A 137 2.65 12.37 -13.03
N ILE A 138 2.16 11.17 -12.65
CA ILE A 138 2.82 9.88 -12.94
C ILE A 138 2.95 9.68 -14.46
N ARG A 139 1.86 9.90 -15.21
CA ARG A 139 1.87 9.79 -16.67
C ARG A 139 2.93 10.71 -17.30
N ARG A 140 3.07 11.94 -16.81
CA ARG A 140 4.10 12.88 -17.27
C ARG A 140 5.52 12.35 -16.98
N ALA A 141 5.71 11.68 -15.84
CA ALA A 141 6.98 11.08 -15.46
C ALA A 141 7.40 9.88 -16.33
N LEU A 142 6.45 9.10 -16.81
CA LEU A 142 6.70 7.97 -17.71
C LEU A 142 7.10 8.50 -19.11
N ARG A 143 7.92 7.74 -19.86
CA ARG A 143 8.15 7.99 -21.29
C ARG A 143 6.92 7.61 -22.13
N PRO A 144 6.79 8.08 -23.38
CA PRO A 144 5.80 7.52 -24.31
C PRO A 144 5.96 5.99 -24.43
N GLY A 145 4.85 5.26 -24.38
CA GLY A 145 4.84 3.79 -24.27
C GLY A 145 5.28 3.23 -22.92
N GLY A 146 5.52 4.09 -21.92
CA GLY A 146 5.81 3.67 -20.56
C GLY A 146 4.56 3.11 -19.86
N ARG A 147 4.77 2.24 -18.87
CA ARG A 147 3.71 1.49 -18.20
C ARG A 147 3.48 1.97 -16.77
N LEU A 148 2.24 1.93 -16.33
CA LEU A 148 1.85 2.04 -14.92
C LEU A 148 1.25 0.72 -14.48
N VAL A 149 1.72 0.18 -13.35
CA VAL A 149 1.13 -1.01 -12.72
C VAL A 149 0.96 -0.76 -11.23
N PHE A 150 -0.24 -0.97 -10.73
CA PHE A 150 -0.48 -0.84 -9.29
C PHE A 150 -1.52 -1.83 -8.78
N MET A 151 -1.58 -1.97 -7.48
CA MET A 151 -2.68 -2.65 -6.80
C MET A 151 -3.41 -1.70 -5.86
N SER A 152 -4.72 -1.88 -5.77
CA SER A 152 -5.60 -1.21 -4.81
C SER A 152 -6.58 -2.22 -4.22
N PRO A 153 -7.11 -1.98 -3.00
CA PRO A 153 -8.12 -2.85 -2.42
C PRO A 153 -9.35 -2.95 -3.32
N GLN A 154 -9.94 -4.13 -3.39
CA GLN A 154 -11.31 -4.23 -3.87
C GLN A 154 -12.28 -3.74 -2.79
N GLY A 155 -13.39 -3.14 -3.21
CA GLY A 155 -14.47 -2.81 -2.31
C GLY A 155 -14.90 -4.08 -1.58
N GLY A 156 -14.61 -4.15 -0.28
CA GLY A 156 -14.96 -5.31 0.53
C GLY A 156 -16.48 -5.43 0.61
N ALA A 157 -17.03 -6.59 0.27
CA ALA A 157 -18.36 -6.92 0.69
C ALA A 157 -18.43 -6.78 2.22
N LEU A 158 -19.49 -6.21 2.75
CA LEU A 158 -19.76 -6.15 4.20
C LEU A 158 -19.66 -7.55 4.88
N ASP A 159 -19.61 -8.59 4.08
CA ASP A 159 -19.51 -10.00 4.44
C ASP A 159 -18.20 -10.66 3.95
N SER A 160 -17.12 -9.88 3.85
CA SER A 160 -15.80 -10.46 3.54
C SER A 160 -15.27 -11.31 4.70
N ASP A 161 -14.33 -12.22 4.40
CA ASP A 161 -13.66 -13.03 5.42
C ASP A 161 -12.98 -12.17 6.49
N TYR A 162 -12.35 -11.08 6.08
CA TYR A 162 -11.77 -10.11 7.02
C TYR A 162 -12.84 -9.46 7.91
N ALA A 163 -13.98 -9.06 7.34
CA ALA A 163 -15.08 -8.47 8.12
C ALA A 163 -15.67 -9.49 9.13
N ARG A 164 -15.77 -10.77 8.74
CA ARG A 164 -16.21 -11.84 9.66
C ARG A 164 -15.17 -12.10 10.74
N ALA A 165 -13.90 -12.24 10.38
CA ALA A 165 -12.80 -12.48 11.33
C ALA A 165 -12.67 -11.36 12.38
N THR A 166 -12.94 -10.12 11.96
CA THR A 166 -12.80 -8.92 12.80
C THR A 166 -14.12 -8.34 13.29
N ALA A 167 -15.23 -9.11 13.23
CA ALA A 167 -16.57 -8.64 13.56
C ALA A 167 -16.69 -8.01 14.96
N ALA A 168 -15.88 -8.48 15.93
CA ALA A 168 -15.81 -7.92 17.28
C ALA A 168 -15.42 -6.43 17.31
N LEU A 169 -14.68 -5.94 16.33
CA LEU A 169 -14.29 -4.54 16.24
C LEU A 169 -15.40 -3.63 15.71
N LYS A 170 -16.34 -4.16 14.93
CA LYS A 170 -17.35 -3.37 14.23
C LYS A 170 -18.10 -2.37 15.13
N PRO A 171 -18.53 -2.71 16.36
CA PRO A 171 -19.26 -1.78 17.25
C PRO A 171 -18.39 -0.60 17.72
N LEU A 172 -17.06 -0.74 17.66
CA LEU A 172 -16.10 0.25 18.14
C LEU A 172 -15.57 1.14 17.02
N MET A 173 -15.73 0.74 15.75
CA MET A 173 -15.25 1.50 14.59
C MET A 173 -16.20 2.66 14.28
N ARG A 174 -15.74 3.89 14.58
CA ARG A 174 -16.51 5.14 14.38
C ARG A 174 -16.21 5.82 13.04
N GLY A 175 -15.07 5.48 12.42
CA GLY A 175 -14.65 6.04 11.15
C GLY A 175 -13.19 5.78 10.82
N PRO A 176 -12.73 6.20 9.62
CA PRO A 176 -11.33 6.04 9.23
C PRO A 176 -10.41 6.89 10.09
N SER A 177 -9.24 6.38 10.43
CA SER A 177 -8.16 7.18 11.02
C SER A 177 -7.68 8.24 10.00
N PRO A 178 -6.98 9.30 10.44
CA PRO A 178 -6.43 10.30 9.52
C PRO A 178 -5.57 9.68 8.40
N ALA A 179 -4.76 8.68 8.71
CA ALA A 179 -3.93 7.99 7.71
C ALA A 179 -4.73 7.07 6.77
N ALA A 180 -5.88 6.53 7.22
CA ALA A 180 -6.72 5.65 6.41
C ALA A 180 -7.70 6.40 5.48
N ARG A 181 -7.80 7.73 5.60
CA ARG A 181 -8.62 8.51 4.68
C ARG A 181 -8.14 8.31 3.25
N GLY A 182 -9.08 8.12 2.33
CA GLY A 182 -8.77 7.89 0.92
C GLY A 182 -8.50 6.43 0.55
N MET A 183 -8.35 5.50 1.49
CA MET A 183 -8.19 4.06 1.16
C MET A 183 -9.29 3.53 0.24
N GLU A 184 -10.48 4.12 0.32
CA GLU A 184 -11.64 3.72 -0.50
C GLU A 184 -11.73 4.45 -1.84
N SER A 185 -10.77 5.33 -2.18
CA SER A 185 -10.84 6.16 -3.40
C SER A 185 -10.77 5.35 -4.70
N LEU A 186 -10.14 4.17 -4.66
CA LEU A 186 -9.88 3.31 -5.82
C LEU A 186 -10.34 1.85 -5.59
N ILE A 187 -11.41 1.63 -4.81
CA ILE A 187 -11.97 0.30 -4.55
C ILE A 187 -12.92 -0.19 -5.65
N ASP A 188 -13.44 0.72 -6.45
CA ASP A 188 -14.37 0.46 -7.56
C ASP A 188 -13.63 0.46 -8.90
N SER A 189 -13.73 -0.63 -9.66
CA SER A 189 -13.04 -0.76 -10.94
C SER A 189 -13.50 0.24 -12.00
N VAL A 190 -14.77 0.65 -11.98
CA VAL A 190 -15.29 1.67 -12.90
C VAL A 190 -14.63 3.01 -12.57
N ARG A 191 -14.57 3.36 -11.29
CA ARG A 191 -13.92 4.59 -10.83
C ARG A 191 -12.42 4.59 -11.14
N VAL A 192 -11.72 3.47 -10.99
CA VAL A 192 -10.31 3.33 -11.38
C VAL A 192 -10.13 3.61 -12.87
N HIS A 193 -10.98 3.02 -13.70
CA HIS A 193 -10.93 3.23 -15.16
C HIS A 193 -11.18 4.69 -15.54
N GLU A 194 -12.19 5.34 -14.94
CA GLU A 194 -12.49 6.75 -15.17
C GLU A 194 -11.31 7.66 -14.83
N VAL A 195 -10.75 7.51 -13.63
CA VAL A 195 -9.61 8.31 -13.15
C VAL A 195 -8.40 8.18 -14.06
N LEU A 196 -8.06 6.95 -14.49
CA LEU A 196 -6.92 6.72 -15.37
C LEU A 196 -7.16 7.29 -16.78
N SER A 197 -8.38 7.14 -17.31
CA SER A 197 -8.76 7.70 -18.61
C SER A 197 -8.70 9.23 -18.60
N GLU A 198 -9.23 9.86 -17.54
CA GLU A 198 -9.20 11.31 -17.34
C GLU A 198 -7.76 11.84 -17.17
N ALA A 199 -6.89 11.08 -16.50
CA ALA A 199 -5.47 11.36 -16.39
C ALA A 199 -4.70 11.14 -17.71
N GLY A 200 -5.35 10.59 -18.76
CA GLY A 200 -4.82 10.41 -20.10
C GLY A 200 -4.02 9.14 -20.31
N PHE A 201 -4.22 8.12 -19.49
CA PHE A 201 -3.70 6.77 -19.75
C PHE A 201 -4.57 6.04 -20.77
N ALA A 202 -3.94 5.10 -21.51
CA ALA A 202 -4.58 4.17 -22.44
C ALA A 202 -4.39 2.72 -22.00
N ASP A 203 -5.03 1.78 -22.70
CA ASP A 203 -4.91 0.34 -22.50
C ASP A 203 -5.11 -0.09 -21.04
N VAL A 204 -6.10 0.52 -20.37
CA VAL A 204 -6.39 0.26 -18.97
C VAL A 204 -6.93 -1.17 -18.81
N SER A 205 -6.21 -1.98 -18.05
CA SER A 205 -6.60 -3.33 -17.64
C SER A 205 -6.81 -3.37 -16.13
N ILE A 206 -7.91 -3.97 -15.67
CA ILE A 206 -8.23 -4.11 -14.24
C ILE A 206 -8.64 -5.55 -14.02
N THR A 207 -7.84 -6.27 -13.25
CA THR A 207 -8.03 -7.71 -13.00
C THR A 207 -8.20 -7.94 -11.50
N PRO A 208 -9.24 -8.68 -11.05
CA PRO A 208 -9.34 -9.09 -9.66
C PRO A 208 -8.29 -10.17 -9.36
N VAL A 209 -7.61 -10.04 -8.23
CA VAL A 209 -6.69 -11.06 -7.71
C VAL A 209 -7.06 -11.35 -6.28
N GLU A 210 -7.22 -12.63 -5.96
CA GLU A 210 -7.50 -13.12 -4.62
C GLU A 210 -6.30 -13.90 -4.09
N ALA A 211 -5.98 -13.72 -2.80
CA ALA A 211 -4.92 -14.45 -2.14
C ALA A 211 -5.17 -14.58 -0.63
N LEU A 212 -4.45 -15.50 0.00
CA LEU A 212 -4.45 -15.64 1.45
C LEU A 212 -3.45 -14.65 2.06
N MET A 213 -3.95 -13.70 2.83
CA MET A 213 -3.18 -12.65 3.49
C MET A 213 -2.71 -13.14 4.87
N ASP A 214 -1.43 -12.92 5.19
CA ASP A 214 -0.80 -13.35 6.43
C ASP A 214 -0.99 -12.32 7.55
N TYR A 215 -1.71 -12.70 8.61
CA TYR A 215 -1.93 -11.82 9.76
C TYR A 215 -1.11 -12.18 11.00
N GLY A 216 -0.45 -13.33 11.02
CA GLY A 216 0.41 -13.73 12.14
C GLY A 216 0.52 -15.24 12.35
N CYS A 217 1.31 -15.64 13.35
CA CYS A 217 1.62 -17.04 13.58
C CYS A 217 0.48 -17.84 14.26
N ASP A 218 -0.40 -17.17 14.99
CA ASP A 218 -1.61 -17.74 15.62
C ASP A 218 -2.66 -16.65 15.84
N ALA A 219 -3.85 -17.04 16.32
CA ALA A 219 -4.96 -16.12 16.54
C ALA A 219 -4.67 -15.07 17.62
N ALA A 220 -3.81 -15.37 18.61
CA ALA A 220 -3.44 -14.42 19.65
C ALA A 220 -2.52 -13.34 19.09
N ASP A 221 -1.48 -13.74 18.36
CA ASP A 221 -0.54 -12.85 17.68
C ASP A 221 -1.24 -11.97 16.63
N ALA A 222 -2.14 -12.56 15.82
CA ALA A 222 -2.92 -11.83 14.84
C ALA A 222 -3.85 -10.79 15.48
N ALA A 223 -4.51 -11.13 16.60
CA ALA A 223 -5.37 -10.21 17.33
C ALA A 223 -4.59 -9.01 17.86
N GLU A 224 -3.42 -9.22 18.49
CA GLU A 224 -2.57 -8.14 18.97
C GLU A 224 -2.10 -7.23 17.83
N PHE A 225 -1.73 -7.82 16.72
CA PHE A 225 -1.31 -7.03 15.55
C PHE A 225 -2.46 -6.20 14.97
N ILE A 226 -3.66 -6.78 14.80
CA ILE A 226 -4.84 -6.05 14.32
C ILE A 226 -5.21 -4.91 15.26
N LEU A 227 -5.18 -5.15 16.59
CA LEU A 227 -5.44 -4.11 17.58
C LEU A 227 -4.40 -2.98 17.56
N SER A 228 -3.17 -3.28 17.15
CA SER A 228 -2.08 -2.29 17.02
C SER A 228 -2.13 -1.47 15.73
N GLN A 229 -2.95 -1.85 14.75
CA GLN A 229 -3.07 -1.12 13.49
C GLN A 229 -3.72 0.24 13.69
N GLY A 230 -3.25 1.25 12.97
CA GLY A 230 -3.67 2.63 13.13
C GLY A 230 -5.17 2.88 13.11
N PRO A 231 -5.93 2.35 12.13
CA PRO A 231 -7.38 2.50 12.11
C PRO A 231 -8.08 1.94 13.35
N VAL A 232 -7.63 0.78 13.85
CA VAL A 232 -8.21 0.16 15.05
C VAL A 232 -7.82 0.95 16.30
N ARG A 233 -6.53 1.22 16.47
CA ARG A 233 -6.03 2.00 17.60
C ARG A 233 -6.73 3.36 17.74
N PHE A 234 -6.88 4.10 16.63
CA PHE A 234 -7.57 5.39 16.58
C PHE A 234 -9.00 5.29 17.12
N ASN A 235 -9.72 4.23 16.76
CA ASN A 235 -11.10 4.02 17.20
C ASN A 235 -11.20 3.51 18.64
N LEU A 236 -10.13 2.91 19.19
CA LEU A 236 -10.07 2.47 20.58
C LEU A 236 -9.64 3.57 21.55
N GLU A 237 -9.21 4.73 21.10
CA GLU A 237 -8.86 5.85 21.98
C GLU A 237 -10.06 6.28 22.82
N GLY A 238 -9.88 6.29 24.16
CA GLY A 238 -10.91 6.63 25.13
C GLY A 238 -11.96 5.54 25.37
N VAL A 239 -11.82 4.36 24.78
CA VAL A 239 -12.67 3.20 25.09
C VAL A 239 -12.25 2.60 26.44
N ASP A 240 -13.24 2.19 27.25
CA ASP A 240 -13.00 1.54 28.54
C ASP A 240 -12.14 0.28 28.38
N GLN A 241 -11.14 0.11 29.28
CA GLN A 241 -10.18 -0.98 29.20
C GLN A 241 -10.84 -2.37 29.26
N ALA A 242 -11.92 -2.53 30.03
CA ALA A 242 -12.64 -3.80 30.12
C ALA A 242 -13.38 -4.13 28.81
N VAL A 243 -13.81 -3.10 28.08
CA VAL A 243 -14.40 -3.27 26.72
C VAL A 243 -13.33 -3.70 25.74
N VAL A 244 -12.16 -3.05 25.77
CA VAL A 244 -11.02 -3.40 24.89
C VAL A 244 -10.58 -4.85 25.14
N GLU A 245 -10.46 -5.27 26.40
CA GLU A 245 -10.04 -6.63 26.74
C GLU A 245 -11.06 -7.69 26.27
N ARG A 246 -12.35 -7.45 26.47
CA ARG A 246 -13.40 -8.33 25.94
C ARG A 246 -13.35 -8.41 24.43
N THR A 247 -13.19 -7.26 23.74
CA THR A 247 -13.09 -7.21 22.27
C THR A 247 -11.86 -7.98 21.77
N ARG A 248 -10.74 -7.92 22.50
CA ARG A 248 -9.54 -8.71 22.22
C ARG A 248 -9.82 -10.21 22.22
N GLU A 249 -10.50 -10.72 23.24
CA GLU A 249 -10.83 -12.15 23.34
C GLU A 249 -11.84 -12.57 22.25
N GLU A 250 -12.84 -11.73 21.96
CA GLU A 250 -13.80 -11.98 20.87
C GLU A 250 -13.11 -11.95 19.50
N LEU A 251 -12.19 -11.01 19.26
CA LEU A 251 -11.39 -10.93 18.04
C LEU A 251 -10.53 -12.18 17.86
N ARG A 252 -9.82 -12.58 18.92
CA ARG A 252 -9.04 -13.82 18.96
C ARG A 252 -9.89 -15.04 18.63
N ALA A 253 -11.10 -15.12 19.19
CA ALA A 253 -12.03 -16.22 18.89
C ALA A 253 -12.46 -16.23 17.41
N GLY A 254 -12.75 -15.06 16.82
CA GLY A 254 -13.09 -14.93 15.39
C GLY A 254 -11.93 -15.33 14.47
N LEU A 255 -10.69 -15.01 14.84
CA LEU A 255 -9.50 -15.32 14.06
C LEU A 255 -9.14 -16.81 14.04
N ARG A 256 -9.53 -17.59 15.06
CA ARG A 256 -9.30 -19.05 15.11
C ARG A 256 -9.88 -19.81 13.91
N ALA A 257 -10.94 -19.30 13.30
CA ALA A 257 -11.53 -19.93 12.11
C ALA A 257 -10.60 -19.85 10.87
N TYR A 258 -9.59 -18.97 10.91
CA TYR A 258 -8.62 -18.75 9.84
C TYR A 258 -7.20 -19.21 10.21
N GLU A 259 -7.06 -19.87 11.37
CA GLU A 259 -5.78 -20.38 11.84
C GLU A 259 -5.47 -21.71 11.14
N THR A 260 -4.28 -21.81 10.59
CA THR A 260 -3.74 -22.98 9.90
C THR A 260 -2.41 -23.39 10.52
N SER A 261 -1.80 -24.49 10.05
CA SER A 261 -0.44 -24.86 10.46
C SER A 261 0.64 -23.83 10.09
N GLU A 262 0.32 -22.91 9.17
CA GLU A 262 1.24 -21.84 8.70
C GLU A 262 0.94 -20.47 9.34
N GLY A 263 -0.05 -20.38 10.23
CA GLY A 263 -0.51 -19.16 10.87
C GLY A 263 -1.93 -18.75 10.46
N VAL A 264 -2.30 -17.53 10.78
CA VAL A 264 -3.62 -16.96 10.45
C VAL A 264 -3.62 -16.45 9.01
N ARG A 265 -4.42 -17.07 8.16
CA ARG A 265 -4.54 -16.78 6.74
C ARG A 265 -5.97 -16.37 6.41
N ILE A 266 -6.18 -15.10 6.07
CA ILE A 266 -7.50 -14.57 5.74
C ILE A 266 -7.56 -14.27 4.25
N PRO A 267 -8.57 -14.78 3.50
CA PRO A 267 -8.78 -14.41 2.11
C PRO A 267 -8.94 -12.90 1.94
N GLY A 268 -8.22 -12.34 0.99
CA GLY A 268 -8.32 -10.94 0.59
C GLY A 268 -8.28 -10.78 -0.91
N ALA A 269 -8.72 -9.63 -1.40
CA ALA A 269 -8.81 -9.35 -2.82
C ALA A 269 -8.32 -7.94 -3.14
N VAL A 270 -7.63 -7.81 -4.27
CA VAL A 270 -7.15 -6.53 -4.79
C VAL A 270 -7.52 -6.40 -6.27
N TRP A 271 -7.63 -5.17 -6.74
CA TRP A 271 -7.53 -4.85 -8.15
C TRP A 271 -6.05 -4.77 -8.53
N LEU A 272 -5.64 -5.58 -9.47
CA LEU A 272 -4.37 -5.44 -10.17
C LEU A 272 -4.62 -4.64 -11.44
N VAL A 273 -4.00 -3.48 -11.54
CA VAL A 273 -4.27 -2.49 -12.59
C VAL A 273 -3.02 -2.25 -13.42
N GLY A 274 -3.19 -2.32 -14.74
CA GLY A 274 -2.18 -1.95 -15.72
C GLY A 274 -2.70 -0.85 -16.64
N ALA A 275 -1.83 0.08 -17.06
CA ALA A 275 -2.16 1.13 -18.02
C ALA A 275 -0.90 1.59 -18.77
N THR A 276 -1.07 2.20 -19.93
CA THR A 276 0.02 2.65 -20.81
C THR A 276 -0.05 4.17 -21.00
N ARG A 277 1.11 4.84 -20.96
CA ARG A 277 1.22 6.21 -21.46
C ARG A 277 1.27 6.19 -22.99
N PRO A 278 0.27 6.75 -23.72
CA PRO A 278 0.32 6.90 -25.18
C PRO A 278 1.45 7.83 -25.64
#